data_5079ebb54f55f4ed04105c74211fc52f
#
_entry.id   5079ebb54f55f4ed04105c74211fc52f
#
_cell.length_a   1.000
_cell.length_b   1.000
_cell.length_c   1.000
_cell.angle_alpha   90.00
_cell.angle_beta   90.00
_cell.angle_gamma   90.00
#
_symmetry.space_group_name_H-M   'P 1'
#
loop_
_entity.id
_entity.type
_entity.pdbx_description
1 polymer ?
#
loop_
_entity_poly.entity_id
_entity_poly.type
_entity_poly.pdbx_seq_one_letter_code
_entity_poly.pdbx_strand_id
1 'polypeptide(L)'
;MALCGAQCHQCSQQNICQGCKATSGQPFGKPCFIARYIQLGGKEALDAFKAQLVEEINQLAIPGLPQVTDLVALNGRTVNLPYPLPSGQKVAFLDDDQVYLGAQLPCEFDESRMFGVVAGMDFILVCRCDDQWMKPELVVYRKR
;
A
#
# COMPACT_ATOMS: atom_id res chain seq x y z
N MET A 1 -0.10 20.06 -2.94
CA MET A 1 -0.85 18.99 -2.27
C MET A 1 -1.13 17.86 -3.26
N ALA A 2 -1.03 16.64 -2.82
CA ALA A 2 -1.35 15.50 -3.66
C ALA A 2 -2.86 15.35 -3.84
N LEU A 3 -3.29 14.84 -4.99
CA LEU A 3 -4.70 14.55 -5.27
C LEU A 3 -5.27 13.52 -4.29
N CYS A 4 -4.44 12.58 -3.85
CA CYS A 4 -4.84 11.52 -2.90
C CYS A 4 -4.94 11.99 -1.43
N GLY A 5 -4.66 13.28 -1.15
CA GLY A 5 -4.66 13.81 0.20
C GLY A 5 -3.36 13.61 0.97
N ALA A 6 -2.35 13.00 0.37
CA ALA A 6 -1.06 12.82 1.00
C ALA A 6 -0.38 14.18 1.27
N GLN A 7 0.33 14.27 2.37
CA GLN A 7 1.07 15.48 2.74
C GLN A 7 2.46 15.45 2.12
N CYS A 8 2.57 15.95 0.90
CA CYS A 8 3.80 15.87 0.11
C CYS A 8 5.00 16.54 0.79
N HIS A 9 4.79 17.60 1.56
CA HIS A 9 5.87 18.30 2.25
C HIS A 9 6.49 17.47 3.38
N GLN A 10 5.79 16.44 3.85
CA GLN A 10 6.30 15.50 4.86
C GLN A 10 6.76 14.17 4.26
N CYS A 11 6.65 14.05 2.94
CA CYS A 11 7.03 12.82 2.26
C CYS A 11 8.54 12.72 2.10
N SER A 12 9.12 11.56 2.42
CA SER A 12 10.55 11.30 2.25
C SER A 12 10.98 11.31 0.79
N GLN A 13 10.03 11.22 -0.16
CA GLN A 13 10.28 11.18 -1.58
C GLN A 13 10.03 12.51 -2.28
N GLN A 14 9.86 13.61 -1.56
CA GLN A 14 9.52 14.90 -2.16
C GLN A 14 10.55 15.41 -3.17
N ASN A 15 11.81 14.98 -3.04
CA ASN A 15 12.88 15.38 -3.97
C ASN A 15 12.85 14.58 -5.28
N ILE A 16 12.18 13.45 -5.32
CA ILE A 16 12.06 12.56 -6.48
C ILE A 16 10.70 12.71 -7.12
N CYS A 17 9.66 12.76 -6.30
CA CYS A 17 8.28 12.91 -6.74
C CYS A 17 7.98 14.36 -7.11
N GLN A 18 7.50 14.57 -8.34
CA GLN A 18 7.17 15.91 -8.82
C GLN A 18 5.78 16.40 -8.40
N GLY A 19 5.03 15.55 -7.71
CA GLY A 19 3.69 15.88 -7.24
C GLY A 19 2.60 15.61 -8.26
N CYS A 20 1.40 15.28 -7.75
CA CYS A 20 0.29 14.86 -8.60
C CYS A 20 -0.27 16.00 -9.47
N LYS A 21 -0.34 17.22 -8.94
CA LYS A 21 -0.91 18.34 -9.67
C LYS A 21 0.01 18.80 -10.80
N ALA A 22 1.32 18.90 -10.54
CA ALA A 22 2.29 19.33 -11.53
C ALA A 22 2.47 18.34 -12.67
N THR A 23 2.24 17.05 -12.40
CA THR A 23 2.47 15.97 -13.37
C THR A 23 1.18 15.35 -13.88
N SER A 24 0.03 15.95 -13.61
CA SER A 24 -1.30 15.47 -14.02
C SER A 24 -1.58 14.04 -13.56
N GLY A 25 -1.17 13.71 -12.34
CA GLY A 25 -1.39 12.40 -11.76
C GLY A 25 -0.28 11.39 -12.01
N GLN A 26 0.87 11.85 -12.48
CA GLN A 26 2.03 10.99 -12.74
C GLN A 26 3.25 11.45 -11.93
N PRO A 27 3.17 11.41 -10.58
CA PRO A 27 4.20 12.01 -9.72
C PRO A 27 5.59 11.43 -9.88
N PHE A 28 5.71 10.17 -10.34
CA PHE A 28 6.98 9.51 -10.58
C PHE A 28 7.21 9.22 -12.08
N GLY A 29 6.51 9.94 -12.96
CA GLY A 29 6.56 9.68 -14.40
C GLY A 29 5.66 8.53 -14.86
N LYS A 30 4.95 7.88 -13.94
CA LYS A 30 3.99 6.82 -14.24
C LYS A 30 2.61 7.19 -13.68
N PRO A 31 1.52 6.71 -14.28
CA PRO A 31 0.18 7.00 -13.79
C PRO A 31 -0.02 6.50 -12.36
N CYS A 32 -0.53 7.37 -11.49
CA CYS A 32 -0.96 7.00 -10.15
C CYS A 32 -2.45 6.66 -10.18
N PHE A 33 -2.82 5.43 -9.86
CA PHE A 33 -4.23 5.03 -9.93
C PHE A 33 -5.12 5.80 -8.94
N ILE A 34 -4.58 6.21 -7.80
CA ILE A 34 -5.31 7.00 -6.81
C ILE A 34 -5.68 8.37 -7.39
N ALA A 35 -4.70 9.05 -7.98
CA ALA A 35 -4.92 10.33 -8.64
C ALA A 35 -5.91 10.20 -9.79
N ARG A 36 -5.83 9.11 -10.55
CA ARG A 36 -6.74 8.84 -11.66
C ARG A 36 -8.18 8.66 -11.20
N TYR A 37 -8.42 7.95 -10.10
CA TYR A 37 -9.76 7.83 -9.54
C TYR A 37 -10.34 9.18 -9.16
N ILE A 38 -9.53 10.04 -8.53
CA ILE A 38 -9.97 11.38 -8.15
C ILE A 38 -10.25 12.24 -9.37
N GLN A 39 -9.42 12.17 -10.41
CA GLN A 39 -9.61 12.94 -11.64
C GLN A 39 -10.86 12.52 -12.41
N LEU A 40 -11.21 11.23 -12.39
CA LEU A 40 -12.35 10.69 -13.13
C LEU A 40 -13.68 10.80 -12.38
N GLY A 41 -13.68 10.66 -11.06
CA GLY A 41 -14.91 10.61 -10.28
C GLY A 41 -14.86 11.34 -8.95
N GLY A 42 -13.81 12.11 -8.68
CA GLY A 42 -13.63 12.82 -7.43
C GLY A 42 -13.31 11.93 -6.24
N LYS A 43 -13.30 12.52 -5.06
CA LYS A 43 -13.00 11.81 -3.83
C LYS A 43 -13.97 10.66 -3.57
N GLU A 44 -15.22 10.81 -3.98
CA GLU A 44 -16.26 9.79 -3.77
C GLU A 44 -15.92 8.49 -4.49
N ALA A 45 -15.38 8.57 -5.71
CA ALA A 45 -14.96 7.39 -6.46
C ALA A 45 -13.80 6.68 -5.77
N LEU A 46 -12.84 7.44 -5.24
CA LEU A 46 -11.73 6.88 -4.47
C LEU A 46 -12.22 6.22 -3.18
N ASP A 47 -13.11 6.88 -2.45
CA ASP A 47 -13.64 6.34 -1.20
C ASP A 47 -14.42 5.05 -1.43
N ALA A 48 -15.19 4.96 -2.52
CA ALA A 48 -15.90 3.74 -2.89
C ALA A 48 -14.92 2.60 -3.21
N PHE A 49 -13.85 2.89 -3.93
CA PHE A 49 -12.81 1.91 -4.24
C PHE A 49 -12.09 1.43 -2.97
N LYS A 50 -11.75 2.35 -2.06
CA LYS A 50 -11.14 2.00 -0.78
C LYS A 50 -12.06 1.11 0.05
N ALA A 51 -13.34 1.41 0.11
CA ALA A 51 -14.32 0.58 0.83
C ALA A 51 -14.39 -0.84 0.29
N GLN A 52 -14.32 -0.99 -1.03
CA GLN A 52 -14.29 -2.29 -1.67
C GLN A 52 -13.01 -3.05 -1.30
N LEU A 53 -11.86 -2.40 -1.32
CA LEU A 53 -10.59 -3.02 -0.91
C LEU A 53 -10.61 -3.46 0.55
N VAL A 54 -11.12 -2.62 1.44
CA VAL A 54 -11.24 -2.94 2.87
C VAL A 54 -12.09 -4.19 3.07
N GLU A 55 -13.22 -4.29 2.37
CA GLU A 55 -14.07 -5.47 2.44
C GLU A 55 -13.35 -6.72 1.97
N GLU A 56 -12.67 -6.65 0.82
CA GLU A 56 -11.93 -7.79 0.27
C GLU A 56 -10.80 -8.24 1.22
N ILE A 57 -10.08 -7.29 1.83
CA ILE A 57 -9.01 -7.60 2.77
C ILE A 57 -9.57 -8.30 4.01
N ASN A 58 -10.67 -7.79 4.56
CA ASN A 58 -11.29 -8.38 5.76
C ASN A 58 -11.85 -9.78 5.47
N GLN A 59 -12.29 -10.04 4.25
CA GLN A 59 -12.79 -11.35 3.84
C GLN A 59 -11.68 -12.40 3.69
N LEU A 60 -10.41 -12.00 3.66
CA LEU A 60 -9.30 -12.95 3.65
C LEU A 60 -9.21 -13.75 4.94
N ALA A 61 -9.78 -13.26 6.02
CA ALA A 61 -9.84 -13.93 7.33
C ALA A 61 -8.46 -14.39 7.81
N ILE A 62 -7.48 -13.51 7.72
CA ILE A 62 -6.10 -13.83 8.10
C ILE A 62 -5.99 -13.90 9.63
N PRO A 63 -5.51 -15.03 10.20
CA PRO A 63 -5.37 -15.14 11.66
C PRO A 63 -4.42 -14.09 12.23
N GLY A 64 -4.85 -13.39 13.27
CA GLY A 64 -4.05 -12.36 13.94
C GLY A 64 -4.11 -10.98 13.30
N LEU A 65 -4.70 -10.85 12.11
CA LEU A 65 -4.89 -9.56 11.46
C LEU A 65 -6.16 -8.90 11.99
N PRO A 66 -6.05 -7.72 12.64
CA PRO A 66 -7.22 -6.96 13.06
C PRO A 66 -8.08 -6.52 11.88
N GLN A 67 -9.32 -6.16 12.14
CA GLN A 67 -10.19 -5.63 11.11
C GLN A 67 -9.62 -4.33 10.55
N VAL A 68 -9.47 -4.27 9.23
CA VAL A 68 -9.04 -3.05 8.54
C VAL A 68 -10.24 -2.10 8.44
N THR A 69 -10.03 -0.84 8.78
CA THR A 69 -11.08 0.18 8.75
C THR A 69 -10.84 1.26 7.70
N ASP A 70 -9.57 1.51 7.35
CA ASP A 70 -9.21 2.49 6.34
C ASP A 70 -7.87 2.14 5.70
N LEU A 71 -7.61 2.73 4.53
CA LEU A 71 -6.36 2.59 3.81
C LEU A 71 -5.82 3.99 3.50
N VAL A 72 -4.50 4.14 3.56
CA VAL A 72 -3.84 5.40 3.27
C VAL A 72 -2.90 5.24 2.07
N ALA A 73 -2.58 6.35 1.42
CA ALA A 73 -1.64 6.35 0.30
C ALA A 73 -0.22 6.12 0.82
N LEU A 74 0.47 5.14 0.25
CA LEU A 74 1.83 4.76 0.60
C LEU A 74 2.72 4.79 -0.63
N ASN A 75 3.94 5.30 -0.45
CA ASN A 75 4.95 5.28 -1.50
C ASN A 75 5.52 3.87 -1.62
N GLY A 76 5.64 3.37 -2.86
CA GLY A 76 6.18 2.04 -3.11
C GLY A 76 7.56 1.84 -2.49
N ARG A 77 8.44 2.84 -2.57
CA ARG A 77 9.78 2.74 -1.99
C ARG A 77 9.77 2.46 -0.49
N THR A 78 8.76 2.96 0.21
CA THR A 78 8.62 2.75 1.65
C THR A 78 8.13 1.35 1.99
N VAL A 79 7.28 0.76 1.13
CA VAL A 79 6.58 -0.50 1.42
C VAL A 79 7.05 -1.67 0.57
N ASN A 80 7.93 -1.45 -0.41
CA ASN A 80 8.44 -2.49 -1.28
C ASN A 80 9.56 -3.27 -0.59
N LEU A 81 9.17 -4.31 0.15
CA LEU A 81 10.10 -5.15 0.89
C LEU A 81 10.45 -6.40 0.10
N PRO A 82 11.71 -6.87 0.18
CA PRO A 82 12.09 -8.15 -0.41
C PRO A 82 11.62 -9.31 0.47
N TYR A 83 10.97 -10.30 -0.15
CA TYR A 83 10.46 -11.49 0.55
C TYR A 83 11.30 -12.71 0.19
N PRO A 84 11.73 -13.51 1.17
CA PRO A 84 12.50 -14.73 0.89
C PRO A 84 11.61 -15.83 0.31
N LEU A 85 12.09 -16.44 -0.76
CA LEU A 85 11.48 -17.63 -1.34
C LEU A 85 12.11 -18.90 -0.74
N PRO A 86 11.47 -20.08 -0.92
CA PRO A 86 12.07 -21.35 -0.47
C PRO A 86 13.45 -21.63 -1.04
N SER A 87 13.77 -21.06 -2.24
CA SER A 87 15.08 -21.17 -2.86
C SER A 87 16.16 -20.30 -2.20
N GLY A 88 15.78 -19.43 -1.25
CA GLY A 88 16.68 -18.45 -0.65
C GLY A 88 16.75 -17.11 -1.39
N GLN A 89 16.19 -17.03 -2.60
CA GLN A 89 16.15 -15.80 -3.36
C GLN A 89 15.12 -14.85 -2.77
N LYS A 90 15.44 -13.54 -2.76
CA LYS A 90 14.52 -12.51 -2.31
C LYS A 90 13.85 -11.83 -3.50
N VAL A 91 12.55 -11.64 -3.42
CA VAL A 91 11.73 -11.05 -4.49
C VAL A 91 10.91 -9.89 -3.95
N ALA A 92 10.91 -8.78 -4.68
CA ALA A 92 10.04 -7.63 -4.40
C ALA A 92 8.83 -7.68 -5.35
N PHE A 93 7.64 -7.42 -4.80
CA PHE A 93 6.38 -7.49 -5.56
C PHE A 93 5.86 -6.12 -6.00
N LEU A 94 6.44 -5.04 -5.49
CA LEU A 94 5.97 -3.69 -5.73
C LEU A 94 7.01 -2.90 -6.53
N ASP A 95 6.59 -1.75 -7.05
CA ASP A 95 7.48 -0.80 -7.71
C ASP A 95 7.76 0.38 -6.78
N ASP A 96 9.02 0.82 -6.73
CA ASP A 96 9.43 1.94 -5.89
C ASP A 96 8.82 3.26 -6.36
N ASP A 97 8.50 3.37 -7.64
CA ASP A 97 8.00 4.58 -8.28
C ASP A 97 6.47 4.62 -8.42
N GLN A 98 5.76 3.80 -7.64
CA GLN A 98 4.31 3.76 -7.62
C GLN A 98 3.76 4.16 -6.26
N VAL A 99 2.50 4.58 -6.23
CA VAL A 99 1.75 4.85 -5.01
C VAL A 99 0.71 3.74 -4.83
N TYR A 100 0.60 3.23 -3.62
CA TYR A 100 -0.32 2.17 -3.26
C TYR A 100 -1.21 2.60 -2.10
N LEU A 101 -2.30 1.89 -1.90
CA LEU A 101 -3.12 2.02 -0.70
C LEU A 101 -2.73 0.93 0.30
N GLY A 102 -2.66 1.27 1.57
CA GLY A 102 -2.29 0.28 2.56
C GLY A 102 -2.57 0.69 3.99
N ALA A 103 -2.25 -0.23 4.89
CA ALA A 103 -2.40 -0.04 6.33
C ALA A 103 -1.35 -0.84 7.08
N GLN A 104 -0.99 -0.36 8.25
CA GLN A 104 -0.10 -1.03 9.20
C GLN A 104 -0.92 -1.39 10.44
N LEU A 105 -0.90 -2.66 10.83
CA LEU A 105 -1.73 -3.16 11.90
C LEU A 105 -0.92 -4.05 12.83
N PRO A 106 -1.16 -4.01 14.15
CA PRO A 106 -0.50 -4.92 15.08
C PRO A 106 -1.00 -6.35 14.88
N CYS A 107 -0.13 -7.33 15.13
CA CYS A 107 -0.55 -8.73 15.15
C CYS A 107 -1.26 -9.02 16.48
N GLU A 108 -2.48 -9.56 16.43
CA GLU A 108 -3.26 -9.86 17.65
C GLU A 108 -2.65 -10.97 18.49
N PHE A 109 -1.87 -11.86 17.88
CA PHE A 109 -1.29 -13.02 18.56
C PHE A 109 0.16 -12.80 18.99
N ASP A 110 0.82 -11.74 18.55
CA ASP A 110 2.24 -11.52 18.79
C ASP A 110 2.54 -10.02 18.78
N GLU A 111 2.77 -9.45 19.96
CA GLU A 111 3.05 -8.03 20.11
C GLU A 111 4.35 -7.59 19.44
N SER A 112 5.26 -8.53 19.19
CA SER A 112 6.54 -8.23 18.50
C SER A 112 6.40 -8.21 16.99
N ARG A 113 5.20 -8.45 16.45
CA ARG A 113 4.96 -8.52 15.02
C ARG A 113 3.93 -7.50 14.56
N MET A 114 4.09 -7.08 13.30
CA MET A 114 3.20 -6.13 12.65
C MET A 114 2.78 -6.67 11.30
N PHE A 115 1.53 -6.44 10.95
CA PHE A 115 1.04 -6.69 9.59
C PHE A 115 1.16 -5.44 8.74
N GLY A 116 1.61 -5.62 7.49
CA GLY A 116 1.52 -4.62 6.44
C GLY A 116 0.55 -5.10 5.38
N VAL A 117 -0.43 -4.27 5.06
CA VAL A 117 -1.39 -4.53 3.98
C VAL A 117 -1.16 -3.49 2.91
N VAL A 118 -0.98 -3.94 1.67
CA VAL A 118 -0.77 -3.06 0.51
C VAL A 118 -1.67 -3.53 -0.62
N ALA A 119 -2.37 -2.59 -1.25
CA ALA A 119 -3.27 -2.91 -2.35
C ALA A 119 -3.08 -1.93 -3.50
N GLY A 120 -3.16 -2.45 -4.71
CA GLY A 120 -3.25 -1.70 -5.95
C GLY A 120 -4.57 -1.95 -6.64
N MET A 121 -4.66 -1.58 -7.93
CA MET A 121 -5.88 -1.81 -8.70
C MET A 121 -6.20 -3.30 -8.88
N ASP A 122 -5.17 -4.13 -8.97
CA ASP A 122 -5.28 -5.51 -9.43
C ASP A 122 -4.69 -6.53 -8.47
N PHE A 123 -4.34 -6.13 -7.24
CA PHE A 123 -3.78 -7.06 -6.26
C PHE A 123 -4.00 -6.61 -4.82
N ILE A 124 -3.87 -7.56 -3.90
CA ILE A 124 -3.77 -7.34 -2.46
C ILE A 124 -2.57 -8.13 -1.96
N LEU A 125 -1.67 -7.45 -1.23
CA LEU A 125 -0.48 -8.04 -0.62
C LEU A 125 -0.58 -7.88 0.89
N VAL A 126 -0.42 -8.97 1.64
CA VAL A 126 -0.33 -8.94 3.09
C VAL A 126 0.99 -9.54 3.51
N CYS A 127 1.74 -8.80 4.29
CA CYS A 127 3.00 -9.27 4.87
C CYS A 127 2.99 -9.14 6.39
N ARG A 128 3.92 -9.82 7.02
CA ARG A 128 4.13 -9.76 8.45
C ARG A 128 5.61 -9.56 8.73
N CYS A 129 5.93 -8.56 9.53
CA CYS A 129 7.28 -8.22 9.91
C CYS A 129 7.40 -8.14 11.43
N ASP A 130 8.62 -7.99 11.94
CA ASP A 130 8.80 -7.61 13.34
C ASP A 130 8.39 -6.13 13.54
N ASP A 131 8.46 -5.65 14.77
CA ASP A 131 8.04 -4.29 15.11
C ASP A 131 8.95 -3.19 14.52
N GLN A 132 10.08 -3.58 13.94
CA GLN A 132 11.01 -2.66 13.26
C GLN A 132 10.97 -2.82 11.73
N TRP A 133 9.96 -3.51 11.21
CA TRP A 133 9.78 -3.79 9.77
C TRP A 133 10.94 -4.60 9.16
N MET A 134 11.58 -5.39 10.01
CA MET A 134 12.62 -6.33 9.60
C MET A 134 12.02 -7.74 9.44
N LYS A 135 12.75 -8.63 8.77
CA LYS A 135 12.38 -10.01 8.56
C LYS A 135 10.98 -10.17 7.96
N PRO A 136 10.73 -9.56 6.78
CA PRO A 136 9.41 -9.61 6.16
C PRO A 136 9.05 -11.04 5.76
N GLU A 137 7.79 -11.40 6.00
CA GLU A 137 7.22 -12.67 5.63
C GLU A 137 5.99 -12.41 4.77
N LEU A 138 5.92 -13.03 3.60
CA LEU A 138 4.74 -12.93 2.74
C LEU A 138 3.65 -13.82 3.30
N VAL A 139 2.51 -13.22 3.63
CA VAL A 139 1.34 -13.96 4.12
C VAL A 139 0.39 -14.29 2.98
N VAL A 140 0.01 -13.29 2.19
CA VAL A 140 -0.89 -13.46 1.05
C VAL A 140 -0.50 -12.50 -0.06
N TYR A 141 -0.47 -13.00 -1.29
CA TYR A 141 -0.50 -12.17 -2.51
C TYR A 141 -1.66 -12.68 -3.37
N ARG A 142 -2.65 -11.82 -3.59
CA ARG A 142 -3.86 -12.19 -4.32
C ARG A 142 -4.12 -11.22 -5.45
N LYS A 143 -4.31 -11.75 -6.66
CA LYS A 143 -4.76 -10.95 -7.79
C LYS A 143 -6.27 -10.70 -7.68
N ARG A 144 -6.66 -9.49 -8.04
CA ARG A 144 -8.06 -9.06 -8.04
C ARG A 144 -8.63 -9.15 -9.43
#